data_d3e847e67ec81326587bb74caffca371
#
_entry.id   d3e847e67ec81326587bb74caffca371
#
_cell.length_a   1.000
_cell.length_b   1.000
_cell.length_c   1.000
_cell.angle_alpha   90.00
_cell.angle_beta   90.00
_cell.angle_gamma   90.00
#
_symmetry.space_group_name_H-M   'P 1'
#
loop_
_entity.id
_entity.type
_entity.pdbx_description
1 polymer ?
#
loop_
_entity_poly.entity_id
_entity_poly.type
_entity_poly.pdbx_seq_one_letter_code
_entity_poly.pdbx_strand_id
1 'polypeptide(L)'
;LDRKPGQLSGGQKQRVAMGRAIVRHPKVFLMDEPLSNLDAKLRTQMRIEIMRLYKELQTTFIYVTHDQTEAMTLGTRIVVMKDGIIQQVDTPQRLYDFPANRFVAGFIGSPQMNFISGICRVKKTGVFLETADCEVQIIDGRKERLRNEGYDGKQVTMGVRPEHVKVWSPEESEVSDLVLQSQVSVYEMLGAETYLYFTYE
;
A
#
# COMPACT_ATOMS: atom_id res chain seq x y z
N LEU A 1 -16.53 14.98 -34.42
CA LEU A 1 -17.77 14.21 -34.17
C LEU A 1 -18.01 13.11 -35.20
N ASP A 2 -17.22 13.05 -36.29
CA ASP A 2 -17.48 12.17 -37.44
C ASP A 2 -16.89 10.75 -37.31
N ARG A 3 -16.19 10.45 -36.22
CA ARG A 3 -15.61 9.14 -35.96
C ARG A 3 -16.57 8.19 -35.28
N LYS A 4 -16.67 6.95 -35.78
CA LYS A 4 -17.41 5.87 -35.12
C LYS A 4 -16.65 5.36 -33.88
N PRO A 5 -17.33 4.83 -32.85
CA PRO A 5 -16.68 4.33 -31.62
C PRO A 5 -15.53 3.35 -31.87
N GLY A 6 -15.60 2.51 -32.90
CA GLY A 6 -14.54 1.57 -33.27
C GLY A 6 -13.24 2.23 -33.75
N GLN A 7 -13.30 3.48 -34.18
CA GLN A 7 -12.17 4.27 -34.70
C GLN A 7 -11.47 5.11 -33.61
N LEU A 8 -11.94 5.03 -32.38
CA LEU A 8 -11.38 5.76 -31.25
C LEU A 8 -10.34 4.90 -30.52
N SER A 9 -9.25 5.55 -30.08
CA SER A 9 -8.31 4.91 -29.15
C SER A 9 -8.96 4.62 -27.79
N GLY A 10 -8.35 3.74 -26.98
CA GLY A 10 -8.86 3.40 -25.65
C GLY A 10 -9.17 4.63 -24.80
N GLY A 11 -8.23 5.57 -24.70
CA GLY A 11 -8.42 6.80 -23.93
C GLY A 11 -9.45 7.77 -24.54
N GLN A 12 -9.61 7.76 -25.87
CA GLN A 12 -10.67 8.55 -26.49
C GLN A 12 -12.07 7.97 -26.18
N LYS A 13 -12.20 6.63 -26.21
CA LYS A 13 -13.42 5.95 -25.77
C LYS A 13 -13.76 6.29 -24.33
N GLN A 14 -12.76 6.25 -23.46
CA GLN A 14 -12.92 6.55 -22.03
C GLN A 14 -13.39 7.99 -21.81
N ARG A 15 -12.75 8.98 -22.43
CA ARG A 15 -13.19 10.39 -22.36
C ARG A 15 -14.61 10.59 -22.87
N VAL A 16 -15.00 9.93 -23.94
CA VAL A 16 -16.37 9.99 -24.47
C VAL A 16 -17.36 9.38 -23.46
N ALA A 17 -17.01 8.23 -22.84
CA ALA A 17 -17.86 7.61 -21.84
C ALA A 17 -18.04 8.52 -20.61
N MET A 18 -16.94 9.14 -20.11
CA MET A 18 -17.00 10.11 -19.02
C MET A 18 -17.82 11.33 -19.39
N GLY A 19 -17.60 11.94 -20.56
CA GLY A 19 -18.39 13.08 -21.04
C GLY A 19 -19.88 12.78 -21.11
N ARG A 20 -20.25 11.59 -21.57
CA ARG A 20 -21.66 11.14 -21.59
C ARG A 20 -22.25 11.01 -20.18
N ALA A 21 -21.46 10.57 -19.20
CA ALA A 21 -21.91 10.48 -17.82
C ALA A 21 -22.08 11.87 -17.19
N ILE A 22 -21.14 12.80 -17.45
CA ILE A 22 -21.16 14.17 -16.91
C ILE A 22 -22.40 14.94 -17.36
N VAL A 23 -22.72 14.89 -18.65
CA VAL A 23 -23.87 15.64 -19.25
C VAL A 23 -25.20 15.26 -18.58
N ARG A 24 -25.27 14.10 -17.94
CA ARG A 24 -26.48 13.65 -17.22
C ARG A 24 -26.61 14.24 -15.81
N HIS A 25 -25.62 14.99 -15.34
CA HIS A 25 -25.55 15.54 -13.97
C HIS A 25 -25.92 14.53 -12.88
N PRO A 26 -25.24 13.36 -12.82
CA PRO A 26 -25.60 12.33 -11.87
C PRO A 26 -25.26 12.73 -10.44
N LYS A 27 -26.00 12.23 -9.46
CA LYS A 27 -25.68 12.38 -8.03
C LYS A 27 -24.51 11.52 -7.58
N VAL A 28 -24.25 10.42 -8.30
CA VAL A 28 -23.17 9.46 -8.01
C VAL A 28 -22.60 8.96 -9.32
N PHE A 29 -21.27 8.93 -9.44
CA PHE A 29 -20.54 8.25 -10.51
C PHE A 29 -20.14 6.86 -10.04
N LEU A 30 -20.45 5.82 -10.83
CA LEU A 30 -20.01 4.46 -10.63
C LEU A 30 -18.99 4.13 -11.72
N MET A 31 -17.74 3.87 -11.31
CA MET A 31 -16.64 3.57 -12.21
C MET A 31 -16.06 2.19 -11.83
N ASP A 32 -16.21 1.23 -12.75
CA ASP A 32 -15.70 -0.11 -12.58
C ASP A 32 -14.49 -0.29 -13.47
N GLU A 33 -13.30 -0.39 -12.86
CA GLU A 33 -11.98 -0.50 -13.51
C GLU A 33 -11.78 0.41 -14.73
N PRO A 34 -12.04 1.71 -14.64
CA PRO A 34 -12.13 2.57 -15.83
C PRO A 34 -10.81 2.75 -16.56
N LEU A 35 -9.67 2.45 -15.97
CA LEU A 35 -8.34 2.67 -16.54
C LEU A 35 -7.58 1.37 -16.86
N SER A 36 -8.17 0.20 -16.61
CA SER A 36 -7.50 -1.11 -16.74
C SER A 36 -6.96 -1.39 -18.16
N ASN A 37 -7.64 -0.92 -19.19
CA ASN A 37 -7.29 -1.16 -20.60
C ASN A 37 -6.42 -0.06 -21.23
N LEU A 38 -5.79 0.81 -20.43
CA LEU A 38 -4.97 1.91 -20.91
C LEU A 38 -3.48 1.63 -20.67
N ASP A 39 -2.63 2.13 -21.59
CA ASP A 39 -1.19 2.16 -21.36
C ASP A 39 -0.80 3.07 -20.17
N ALA A 40 0.41 2.88 -19.62
CA ALA A 40 0.84 3.58 -18.40
C ALA A 40 0.81 5.11 -18.52
N LYS A 41 1.22 5.67 -19.66
CA LYS A 41 1.22 7.12 -19.90
C LYS A 41 -0.21 7.67 -19.93
N LEU A 42 -1.08 7.00 -20.65
CA LEU A 42 -2.48 7.41 -20.78
C LEU A 42 -3.23 7.23 -19.46
N ARG A 43 -2.95 6.15 -18.71
CA ARG A 43 -3.49 5.91 -17.37
C ARG A 43 -3.17 7.05 -16.42
N THR A 44 -1.91 7.51 -16.40
CA THR A 44 -1.51 8.67 -15.58
C THR A 44 -2.24 9.95 -15.98
N GLN A 45 -2.39 10.22 -17.27
CA GLN A 45 -3.15 11.37 -17.75
C GLN A 45 -4.62 11.29 -17.33
N MET A 46 -5.25 10.13 -17.50
CA MET A 46 -6.66 9.93 -17.15
C MET A 46 -6.91 10.02 -15.64
N ARG A 47 -5.99 9.57 -14.79
CA ARG A 47 -6.10 9.80 -13.33
C ARG A 47 -6.17 11.30 -13.02
N ILE A 48 -5.30 12.10 -13.62
CA ILE A 48 -5.31 13.56 -13.42
C ILE A 48 -6.63 14.17 -13.87
N GLU A 49 -7.18 13.74 -15.00
CA GLU A 49 -8.47 14.20 -15.51
C GLU A 49 -9.62 13.82 -14.55
N ILE A 50 -9.63 12.60 -14.01
CA ILE A 50 -10.63 12.16 -13.03
C ILE A 50 -10.54 12.99 -11.75
N MET A 51 -9.32 13.28 -11.25
CA MET A 51 -9.13 14.15 -10.08
C MET A 51 -9.67 15.57 -10.30
N ARG A 52 -9.42 16.15 -11.47
CA ARG A 52 -9.96 17.47 -11.84
C ARG A 52 -11.47 17.46 -11.86
N LEU A 53 -12.04 16.45 -12.52
CA LEU A 53 -13.47 16.26 -12.62
C LEU A 53 -14.14 16.11 -11.25
N TYR A 54 -13.56 15.32 -10.36
CA TYR A 54 -14.03 15.16 -8.99
C TYR A 54 -14.07 16.51 -8.24
N LYS A 55 -12.98 17.30 -8.36
CA LYS A 55 -12.90 18.63 -7.73
C LYS A 55 -13.92 19.63 -8.31
N GLU A 56 -14.19 19.55 -9.61
CA GLU A 56 -15.10 20.43 -10.29
C GLU A 56 -16.57 20.10 -10.00
N LEU A 57 -16.93 18.82 -10.06
CA LEU A 57 -18.31 18.37 -9.92
C LEU A 57 -18.78 18.26 -8.47
N GLN A 58 -17.85 18.07 -7.52
CA GLN A 58 -18.14 17.89 -6.09
C GLN A 58 -19.24 16.85 -5.79
N THR A 59 -19.30 15.80 -6.61
CA THR A 59 -20.26 14.71 -6.46
C THR A 59 -19.59 13.47 -5.89
N THR A 60 -20.36 12.46 -5.52
CA THR A 60 -19.82 11.19 -5.02
C THR A 60 -19.34 10.33 -6.18
N PHE A 61 -18.11 9.84 -6.08
CA PHE A 61 -17.52 8.85 -6.97
C PHE A 61 -17.33 7.53 -6.24
N ILE A 62 -17.86 6.44 -6.77
CA ILE A 62 -17.55 5.08 -6.37
C ILE A 62 -16.65 4.49 -7.46
N TYR A 63 -15.41 4.20 -7.10
CA TYR A 63 -14.36 3.79 -8.02
C TYR A 63 -13.85 2.41 -7.63
N VAL A 64 -14.03 1.43 -8.49
CA VAL A 64 -13.50 0.07 -8.31
C VAL A 64 -12.21 -0.06 -9.11
N THR A 65 -11.16 -0.55 -8.48
CA THR A 65 -9.87 -0.82 -9.12
C THR A 65 -9.11 -1.91 -8.36
N HIS A 66 -8.25 -2.62 -9.07
CA HIS A 66 -7.22 -3.48 -8.49
C HIS A 66 -5.84 -2.79 -8.44
N ASP A 67 -5.70 -1.60 -9.01
CA ASP A 67 -4.46 -0.80 -9.00
C ASP A 67 -4.39 0.05 -7.72
N GLN A 68 -3.40 -0.26 -6.88
CA GLN A 68 -3.20 0.45 -5.61
C GLN A 68 -2.87 1.93 -5.82
N THR A 69 -2.11 2.25 -6.88
CA THR A 69 -1.74 3.64 -7.19
C THR A 69 -2.98 4.47 -7.52
N GLU A 70 -3.94 3.88 -8.24
CA GLU A 70 -5.23 4.53 -8.51
C GLU A 70 -5.99 4.77 -7.20
N ALA A 71 -6.15 3.72 -6.39
CA ALA A 71 -6.88 3.81 -5.13
C ALA A 71 -6.25 4.84 -4.18
N MET A 72 -4.94 4.79 -3.97
CA MET A 72 -4.20 5.70 -3.08
C MET A 72 -4.19 7.16 -3.56
N THR A 73 -4.25 7.37 -4.89
CA THR A 73 -4.18 8.72 -5.48
C THR A 73 -5.55 9.37 -5.61
N LEU A 74 -6.58 8.61 -5.99
CA LEU A 74 -7.92 9.12 -6.28
C LEU A 74 -8.83 9.08 -5.06
N GLY A 75 -8.66 8.10 -4.18
CA GLY A 75 -9.55 7.85 -3.06
C GLY A 75 -9.38 8.85 -1.92
N THR A 76 -10.47 9.45 -1.48
CA THR A 76 -10.54 10.15 -0.18
C THR A 76 -10.78 9.16 0.96
N ARG A 77 -11.41 8.04 0.63
CA ARG A 77 -11.65 6.89 1.50
C ARG A 77 -11.57 5.63 0.66
N ILE A 78 -10.84 4.64 1.13
CA ILE A 78 -10.63 3.37 0.45
C ILE A 78 -11.27 2.24 1.26
N VAL A 79 -11.93 1.33 0.56
CA VAL A 79 -12.43 0.07 1.10
C VAL A 79 -11.56 -1.05 0.58
N VAL A 80 -10.76 -1.67 1.46
CA VAL A 80 -9.98 -2.87 1.12
C VAL A 80 -10.85 -4.09 1.33
N MET A 81 -10.98 -4.92 0.30
CA MET A 81 -11.80 -6.13 0.31
C MET A 81 -10.96 -7.37 0.02
N LYS A 82 -11.33 -8.48 0.64
CA LYS A 82 -10.80 -9.82 0.34
C LYS A 82 -11.93 -10.83 0.43
N ASP A 83 -12.07 -11.66 -0.58
CA ASP A 83 -13.07 -12.75 -0.63
C ASP A 83 -14.51 -12.27 -0.30
N GLY A 84 -14.88 -11.08 -0.81
CA GLY A 84 -16.18 -10.46 -0.57
C GLY A 84 -16.34 -9.80 0.81
N ILE A 85 -15.32 -9.85 1.66
CA ILE A 85 -15.35 -9.30 3.03
C ILE A 85 -14.52 -8.03 3.10
N ILE A 86 -15.09 -6.99 3.73
CA ILE A 86 -14.38 -5.74 4.01
C ILE A 86 -13.31 -6.00 5.08
N GLN A 87 -12.06 -5.70 4.75
CA GLN A 87 -10.92 -5.84 5.63
C GLN A 87 -10.63 -4.56 6.43
N GLN A 88 -10.73 -3.41 5.75
CA GLN A 88 -10.57 -2.10 6.37
C GLN A 88 -11.21 -1.02 5.49
N VAL A 89 -11.72 0.02 6.13
CA VAL A 89 -12.23 1.23 5.48
C VAL A 89 -11.55 2.42 6.15
N ASP A 90 -10.71 3.15 5.41
CA ASP A 90 -10.00 4.31 5.98
C ASP A 90 -9.53 5.27 4.87
N THR A 91 -8.87 6.37 5.27
CA THR A 91 -8.13 7.23 4.34
C THR A 91 -6.90 6.51 3.79
N PRO A 92 -6.39 6.86 2.61
CA PRO A 92 -5.17 6.27 2.04
C PRO A 92 -4.01 6.23 3.04
N GLN A 93 -3.70 7.35 3.69
CA GLN A 93 -2.61 7.45 4.66
C GLN A 93 -2.80 6.49 5.84
N ARG A 94 -4.00 6.41 6.41
CA ARG A 94 -4.25 5.52 7.55
C ARG A 94 -4.18 4.04 7.18
N LEU A 95 -4.60 3.66 5.97
CA LEU A 95 -4.41 2.28 5.47
C LEU A 95 -2.94 1.90 5.39
N TYR A 96 -2.10 2.85 5.00
CA TYR A 96 -0.66 2.66 4.88
C TYR A 96 0.04 2.59 6.24
N ASP A 97 -0.26 3.55 7.13
CA ASP A 97 0.42 3.69 8.43
C ASP A 97 -0.14 2.74 9.50
N PHE A 98 -1.46 2.47 9.46
CA PHE A 98 -2.19 1.71 10.49
C PHE A 98 -3.06 0.60 9.86
N PRO A 99 -2.46 -0.37 9.17
CA PRO A 99 -3.22 -1.49 8.61
C PRO A 99 -3.87 -2.32 9.73
N ALA A 100 -5.15 -2.65 9.56
CA ALA A 100 -5.93 -3.37 10.56
C ALA A 100 -5.50 -4.83 10.73
N ASN A 101 -4.91 -5.43 9.70
CA ASN A 101 -4.45 -6.81 9.73
C ASN A 101 -3.29 -7.04 8.74
N ARG A 102 -2.69 -8.24 8.80
CA ARG A 102 -1.55 -8.63 7.95
C ARG A 102 -1.88 -8.57 6.47
N PHE A 103 -3.13 -8.87 6.07
CA PHE A 103 -3.53 -8.81 4.67
C PHE A 103 -3.47 -7.37 4.16
N VAL A 104 -4.08 -6.42 4.86
CA VAL A 104 -4.05 -5.00 4.48
C VAL A 104 -2.61 -4.48 4.47
N ALA A 105 -1.80 -4.84 5.47
CA ALA A 105 -0.41 -4.44 5.57
C ALA A 105 0.44 -4.89 4.35
N GLY A 106 0.24 -6.12 3.90
CA GLY A 106 0.95 -6.67 2.74
C GLY A 106 0.32 -6.27 1.39
N PHE A 107 -0.98 -5.95 1.40
CA PHE A 107 -1.67 -5.55 0.17
C PHE A 107 -1.43 -4.08 -0.18
N ILE A 108 -1.35 -3.19 0.81
CA ILE A 108 -1.16 -1.74 0.60
C ILE A 108 0.32 -1.39 0.63
N GLY A 109 0.81 -0.80 -0.47
CA GLY A 109 2.18 -0.36 -0.67
C GLY A 109 2.87 -1.06 -1.84
N SER A 110 3.72 -0.32 -2.56
CA SER A 110 4.56 -0.83 -3.65
C SER A 110 5.95 -0.22 -3.51
N PRO A 111 6.96 -1.02 -3.15
CA PRO A 111 6.90 -2.45 -2.83
C PRO A 111 6.07 -2.81 -1.60
N GLN A 112 5.74 -4.09 -1.46
CA GLN A 112 4.96 -4.58 -0.32
C GLN A 112 5.76 -4.52 0.99
N MET A 113 5.04 -4.53 2.13
CA MET A 113 5.65 -4.62 3.46
C MET A 113 6.40 -5.95 3.63
N ASN A 114 7.60 -5.88 4.18
CA ASN A 114 8.36 -7.06 4.60
C ASN A 114 7.79 -7.61 5.91
N PHE A 115 7.75 -8.94 6.04
CA PHE A 115 7.25 -9.61 7.25
C PHE A 115 8.33 -10.52 7.83
N ILE A 116 8.70 -10.26 9.07
CA ILE A 116 9.68 -11.04 9.84
C ILE A 116 8.92 -11.73 10.98
N SER A 117 8.96 -13.07 11.02
CA SER A 117 8.33 -13.85 12.06
C SER A 117 9.31 -14.11 13.20
N GLY A 118 8.80 -14.09 14.44
CA GLY A 118 9.60 -14.37 15.62
C GLY A 118 8.73 -14.63 16.84
N ILE A 119 9.37 -14.79 17.99
CA ILE A 119 8.69 -15.01 19.28
C ILE A 119 8.75 -13.72 20.09
N CYS A 120 7.61 -13.29 20.59
CA CYS A 120 7.57 -12.17 21.52
C CYS A 120 8.16 -12.59 22.87
N ARG A 121 9.10 -11.79 23.39
CA ARG A 121 9.70 -11.98 24.72
C ARG A 121 9.49 -10.75 25.57
N VAL A 122 8.80 -10.94 26.69
CA VAL A 122 8.57 -9.88 27.68
C VAL A 122 9.59 -10.03 28.80
N LYS A 123 10.58 -9.15 28.85
CA LYS A 123 11.63 -9.12 29.87
C LYS A 123 11.44 -7.90 30.79
N LYS A 124 12.17 -7.86 31.92
CA LYS A 124 12.19 -6.68 32.80
C LYS A 124 12.70 -5.42 32.09
N THR A 125 13.61 -5.59 31.13
CA THR A 125 14.23 -4.51 30.33
C THR A 125 13.38 -4.04 29.18
N GLY A 126 12.36 -4.78 28.74
CA GLY A 126 11.52 -4.40 27.60
C GLY A 126 10.75 -5.56 26.99
N VAL A 127 10.16 -5.28 25.83
CA VAL A 127 9.52 -6.28 24.97
C VAL A 127 10.39 -6.45 23.73
N PHE A 128 10.62 -7.70 23.35
CA PHE A 128 11.55 -8.05 22.26
C PHE A 128 10.87 -8.97 21.26
N LEU A 129 11.31 -8.89 20.02
CA LEU A 129 11.08 -9.91 19.00
C LEU A 129 12.35 -10.77 18.93
N GLU A 130 12.24 -12.03 19.25
CA GLU A 130 13.31 -13.05 19.10
C GLU A 130 13.12 -13.77 17.77
N THR A 131 14.11 -13.70 16.89
CA THR A 131 14.20 -14.46 15.64
C THR A 131 15.25 -15.58 15.79
N ALA A 132 15.53 -16.32 14.70
CA ALA A 132 16.55 -17.36 14.74
C ALA A 132 17.96 -16.80 15.06
N ASP A 133 18.27 -15.59 14.57
CA ASP A 133 19.63 -15.04 14.59
C ASP A 133 19.81 -13.81 15.47
N CYS A 134 18.71 -13.18 15.88
CA CYS A 134 18.79 -11.93 16.61
C CYS A 134 17.59 -11.66 17.53
N GLU A 135 17.78 -10.74 18.43
CA GLU A 135 16.74 -10.22 19.31
C GLU A 135 16.64 -8.68 19.13
N VAL A 136 15.43 -8.21 18.86
CA VAL A 136 15.14 -6.79 18.59
C VAL A 136 14.21 -6.23 19.64
N GLN A 137 14.59 -5.11 20.24
CA GLN A 137 13.73 -4.42 21.17
C GLN A 137 12.60 -3.69 20.47
N ILE A 138 11.36 -3.93 20.89
CA ILE A 138 10.19 -3.19 20.42
C ILE A 138 10.07 -1.91 21.24
N ILE A 139 10.31 -0.78 20.61
CA ILE A 139 10.39 0.55 21.27
C ILE A 139 9.13 1.39 21.11
N ASP A 140 8.23 1.03 20.20
CA ASP A 140 7.01 1.78 19.90
C ASP A 140 5.87 1.54 20.92
N GLY A 141 4.76 2.24 20.76
CA GLY A 141 3.59 2.14 21.64
C GLY A 141 2.94 0.74 21.68
N ARG A 142 3.33 -0.18 20.81
CA ARG A 142 2.80 -1.56 20.77
C ARG A 142 3.36 -2.43 21.90
N LYS A 143 4.50 -2.07 22.48
CA LYS A 143 5.13 -2.79 23.61
C LYS A 143 4.19 -2.98 24.79
N GLU A 144 3.39 -1.95 25.14
CA GLU A 144 2.45 -2.02 26.24
C GLU A 144 1.30 -3.00 25.95
N ARG A 145 0.81 -2.98 24.72
CA ARG A 145 -0.22 -3.92 24.27
C ARG A 145 0.29 -5.36 24.31
N LEU A 146 1.47 -5.62 23.77
CA LEU A 146 2.09 -6.96 23.77
C LEU A 146 2.29 -7.48 25.19
N ARG A 147 2.72 -6.61 26.12
CA ARG A 147 2.89 -6.98 27.54
C ARG A 147 1.55 -7.30 28.20
N ASN A 148 0.56 -6.42 28.07
CA ASN A 148 -0.71 -6.48 28.78
C ASN A 148 -1.62 -7.60 28.26
N GLU A 149 -1.58 -7.91 26.96
CA GLU A 149 -2.38 -8.96 26.32
C GLU A 149 -1.72 -10.36 26.40
N GLY A 150 -0.59 -10.51 27.12
CA GLY A 150 0.05 -11.81 27.37
C GLY A 150 0.61 -12.44 26.11
N TYR A 151 1.38 -11.68 25.32
CA TYR A 151 2.06 -12.19 24.12
C TYR A 151 3.40 -12.85 24.40
N ASP A 152 3.87 -12.86 25.65
CA ASP A 152 5.12 -13.54 26.01
C ASP A 152 5.14 -15.00 25.58
N GLY A 153 6.18 -15.43 24.88
CA GLY A 153 6.33 -16.75 24.31
C GLY A 153 5.48 -17.05 23.07
N LYS A 154 4.65 -16.13 22.62
CA LYS A 154 3.80 -16.34 21.42
C LYS A 154 4.53 -15.95 20.16
N GLN A 155 4.22 -16.65 19.07
CA GLN A 155 4.66 -16.27 17.74
C GLN A 155 3.96 -14.97 17.29
N VAL A 156 4.75 -14.03 16.83
CA VAL A 156 4.29 -12.74 16.28
C VAL A 156 4.97 -12.47 14.95
N THR A 157 4.42 -11.54 14.19
CA THR A 157 5.02 -11.11 12.92
C THR A 157 5.24 -9.60 12.97
N MET A 158 6.47 -9.17 12.75
CA MET A 158 6.84 -7.78 12.57
C MET A 158 6.70 -7.40 11.10
N GLY A 159 6.02 -6.31 10.80
CA GLY A 159 5.95 -5.71 9.47
C GLY A 159 6.91 -4.52 9.37
N VAL A 160 7.74 -4.49 8.34
CA VAL A 160 8.67 -3.39 8.05
C VAL A 160 8.47 -2.92 6.62
N ARG A 161 8.19 -1.64 6.43
CA ARG A 161 8.10 -1.04 5.10
C ARG A 161 9.49 -0.97 4.46
N PRO A 162 9.62 -1.21 3.13
CA PRO A 162 10.92 -1.18 2.44
C PRO A 162 11.71 0.11 2.65
N GLU A 163 11.04 1.25 2.68
CA GLU A 163 11.65 2.56 2.93
C GLU A 163 12.24 2.76 4.34
N HIS A 164 11.88 1.90 5.28
CA HIS A 164 12.44 1.88 6.63
C HIS A 164 13.65 0.95 6.77
N VAL A 165 13.98 0.20 5.72
CA VAL A 165 15.19 -0.65 5.66
C VAL A 165 16.33 0.18 5.10
N LYS A 166 17.43 0.27 5.85
CA LYS A 166 18.62 1.03 5.46
C LYS A 166 19.83 0.12 5.39
N VAL A 167 20.81 0.51 4.58
CA VAL A 167 22.13 -0.12 4.65
C VAL A 167 22.76 0.26 5.99
N TRP A 168 23.22 -0.76 6.74
CA TRP A 168 23.82 -0.52 8.05
C TRP A 168 25.13 0.27 7.93
N SER A 169 25.28 1.27 8.78
CA SER A 169 26.50 2.06 8.97
C SER A 169 26.79 2.18 10.46
N PRO A 170 28.05 1.91 10.91
CA PRO A 170 28.42 2.05 12.32
C PRO A 170 28.23 3.47 12.87
N GLU A 171 28.29 4.48 12.01
CA GLU A 171 28.21 5.91 12.38
C GLU A 171 26.78 6.38 12.60
N GLU A 172 25.80 5.74 11.96
CA GLU A 172 24.40 6.14 11.94
C GLU A 172 23.48 5.17 12.71
N SER A 173 23.99 4.03 13.19
CA SER A 173 23.18 3.01 13.83
C SER A 173 22.93 3.29 15.30
N GLU A 174 21.69 3.07 15.73
CA GLU A 174 21.29 3.10 17.14
C GLU A 174 21.36 1.70 17.76
N VAL A 175 21.47 1.64 19.09
CA VAL A 175 21.52 0.35 19.83
C VAL A 175 20.26 -0.47 19.66
N SER A 176 19.14 0.16 19.25
CA SER A 176 17.84 -0.48 19.02
C SER A 176 17.65 -0.99 17.59
N ASP A 177 18.59 -0.74 16.67
CA ASP A 177 18.44 -1.12 15.29
C ASP A 177 18.50 -2.65 15.11
N LEU A 178 17.59 -3.15 14.30
CA LEU A 178 17.65 -4.52 13.80
C LEU A 178 18.66 -4.56 12.65
N VAL A 179 19.82 -5.15 12.89
CA VAL A 179 20.82 -5.39 11.85
C VAL A 179 20.70 -6.82 11.38
N LEU A 180 20.38 -6.99 10.10
CA LEU A 180 20.31 -8.30 9.43
C LEU A 180 21.44 -8.39 8.41
N GLN A 181 22.21 -9.47 8.45
CA GLN A 181 23.16 -9.78 7.40
C GLN A 181 22.49 -10.67 6.37
N SER A 182 22.49 -10.24 5.12
CA SER A 182 21.88 -11.02 4.04
C SER A 182 22.60 -10.77 2.72
N GLN A 183 22.44 -11.72 1.79
CA GLN A 183 22.95 -11.58 0.44
C GLN A 183 21.82 -11.15 -0.50
N VAL A 184 22.08 -10.10 -1.30
CA VAL A 184 21.15 -9.68 -2.35
C VAL A 184 21.03 -10.78 -3.40
N SER A 185 19.83 -11.32 -3.58
CA SER A 185 19.54 -12.36 -4.56
C SER A 185 19.20 -11.78 -5.95
N VAL A 186 18.45 -10.69 -5.96
CA VAL A 186 18.02 -10.00 -7.19
C VAL A 186 17.97 -8.50 -6.92
N TYR A 187 18.20 -7.71 -7.95
CA TYR A 187 17.93 -6.27 -7.93
C TYR A 187 17.18 -5.83 -9.19
N GLU A 188 16.30 -4.87 -9.04
CA GLU A 188 15.56 -4.24 -10.13
C GLU A 188 15.88 -2.76 -10.20
N MET A 189 16.47 -2.33 -11.32
CA MET A 189 16.79 -0.92 -11.56
C MET A 189 15.64 -0.23 -12.30
N LEU A 190 14.93 0.67 -11.62
CA LEU A 190 13.79 1.41 -12.18
C LEU A 190 14.14 2.86 -12.55
N GLY A 191 15.42 3.16 -12.72
CA GLY A 191 15.93 4.49 -13.04
C GLY A 191 16.21 5.33 -11.80
N ALA A 192 15.21 5.93 -11.21
CA ALA A 192 15.36 6.75 -10.00
C ALA A 192 15.48 5.92 -8.71
N GLU A 193 15.02 4.68 -8.74
CA GLU A 193 14.98 3.76 -7.61
C GLU A 193 15.59 2.41 -8.01
N THR A 194 16.15 1.72 -7.03
CA THR A 194 16.61 0.33 -7.19
C THR A 194 16.01 -0.50 -6.07
N TYR A 195 15.29 -1.56 -6.42
CA TYR A 195 14.75 -2.51 -5.45
C TYR A 195 15.72 -3.66 -5.27
N LEU A 196 16.07 -3.93 -4.02
CA LEU A 196 16.93 -5.04 -3.62
C LEU A 196 16.09 -6.13 -3.00
N TYR A 197 16.21 -7.34 -3.54
CA TYR A 197 15.55 -8.53 -3.00
C TYR A 197 16.59 -9.40 -2.32
N PHE A 198 16.36 -9.74 -1.07
CA PHE A 198 17.20 -10.63 -0.29
C PHE A 198 16.33 -11.56 0.55
N THR A 199 16.86 -12.73 0.84
CA THR A 199 16.20 -13.72 1.70
C THR A 199 16.86 -13.65 3.06
N TYR A 200 16.05 -13.58 4.09
CA TYR A 200 16.46 -13.75 5.48
C TYR A 200 15.96 -15.13 5.93
N GLU A 201 16.87 -16.00 6.35
CA GLU A 201 16.59 -17.37 6.83
C GLU A 201 16.34 -17.39 8.33
#